data_0fb4383791271ec56b94ca478f90ecdd
#
_entry.id   0fb4383791271ec56b94ca478f90ecdd
#
_cell.length_a   1.000
_cell.length_b   1.000
_cell.length_c   1.000
_cell.angle_alpha   90.00
_cell.angle_beta   90.00
_cell.angle_gamma   90.00
#
_symmetry.space_group_name_H-M   'P 1'
#
loop_
_entity.id
_entity.type
_entity.pdbx_description
1 polymer ?
#
loop_
_entity_poly.entity_id
_entity_poly.type
_entity_poly.pdbx_seq_one_letter_code
_entity_poly.pdbx_strand_id
1 'polypeptide(L)'
;MSSAVAAVDLTSTTGYLVADARGRVVGTVEAPMFGTSPDVPDALAVRRGFMRRRRIVPAEAINAIDGRSGVIGLRLVRESIRSFG
;
A
#
# COMPACT_ATOMS: atom_id res chain seq x y z
N MET A 1 8.16 6.82 -16.39
CA MET A 1 9.20 6.17 -15.59
C MET A 1 8.67 5.71 -14.26
N SER A 2 8.40 6.66 -13.39
CA SER A 2 7.96 6.33 -12.05
C SER A 2 6.66 5.52 -12.04
N SER A 3 5.75 5.80 -12.97
CA SER A 3 4.48 5.07 -13.01
C SER A 3 4.68 3.60 -13.34
N ALA A 4 5.56 3.30 -14.28
CA ALA A 4 5.84 1.92 -14.65
C ALA A 4 6.50 1.17 -13.49
N VAL A 5 7.43 1.84 -12.81
CA VAL A 5 8.09 1.25 -11.64
C VAL A 5 7.08 0.95 -10.55
N ALA A 6 6.19 1.92 -10.27
CA ALA A 6 5.18 1.73 -9.24
C ALA A 6 4.26 0.56 -9.55
N ALA A 7 3.84 0.43 -10.82
CA ALA A 7 2.95 -0.66 -11.21
C ALA A 7 3.62 -2.03 -11.03
N VAL A 8 4.90 -2.13 -11.39
CA VAL A 8 5.64 -3.39 -11.24
C VAL A 8 5.84 -3.71 -9.76
N ASP A 9 6.17 -2.70 -8.98
CA ASP A 9 6.58 -2.93 -7.60
C ASP A 9 5.42 -3.29 -6.68
N LEU A 10 4.18 -2.98 -7.04
CA LEU A 10 3.04 -3.34 -6.20
C LEU A 10 2.95 -4.84 -5.94
N THR A 11 3.34 -5.66 -6.91
CA THR A 11 3.29 -7.12 -6.73
C THR A 11 4.41 -7.65 -5.85
N SER A 12 5.46 -6.87 -5.64
CA SER A 12 6.62 -7.30 -4.86
C SER A 12 6.74 -6.58 -3.54
N THR A 13 5.69 -5.89 -3.09
CA THR A 13 5.73 -5.09 -1.87
C THR A 13 5.16 -5.79 -0.64
N THR A 14 4.80 -7.05 -0.74
CA THR A 14 4.30 -7.80 0.42
C THR A 14 5.32 -7.74 1.55
N GLY A 15 4.84 -7.38 2.73
CA GLY A 15 5.70 -7.21 3.90
C GLY A 15 6.28 -5.82 4.07
N TYR A 16 6.12 -4.95 3.07
CA TYR A 16 6.61 -3.57 3.19
C TYR A 16 5.82 -2.81 4.24
N LEU A 17 6.51 -1.93 4.95
CA LEU A 17 5.88 -1.01 5.89
C LEU A 17 5.19 0.11 5.11
N VAL A 18 3.98 0.47 5.53
CA VAL A 18 3.23 1.56 4.91
C VAL A 18 3.13 2.70 5.91
N ALA A 19 3.59 3.88 5.50
CA ALA A 19 3.53 5.09 6.31
C ALA A 19 2.66 6.13 5.59
N ASP A 20 1.86 6.86 6.37
CA ASP A 20 0.97 7.86 5.81
C ASP A 20 1.71 9.17 5.51
N ALA A 21 0.97 10.17 5.07
CA ALA A 21 1.56 11.46 4.67
C ALA A 21 2.24 12.18 5.82
N ARG A 22 1.93 11.82 7.06
CA ARG A 22 2.56 12.39 8.24
C ARG A 22 3.65 11.49 8.83
N GLY A 23 4.00 10.43 8.12
CA GLY A 23 5.01 9.49 8.58
C GLY A 23 4.54 8.50 9.62
N ARG A 24 3.23 8.41 9.88
CA ARG A 24 2.69 7.47 10.84
C ARG A 24 2.47 6.12 10.21
N VAL A 25 2.66 5.07 10.97
CA VAL A 25 2.50 3.71 10.46
C VAL A 25 1.02 3.41 10.20
N VAL A 26 0.74 2.96 8.99
CA VAL A 26 -0.58 2.45 8.60
C VAL A 26 -0.61 0.94 8.86
N GLY A 27 0.47 0.26 8.55
CA GLY A 27 0.59 -1.18 8.71
C GLY A 27 1.62 -1.76 7.77
N THR A 28 1.50 -3.04 7.49
CA THR A 28 2.35 -3.73 6.52
C THR A 28 1.49 -4.28 5.40
N VAL A 29 2.08 -4.35 4.21
CA VAL A 29 1.38 -4.88 3.04
C VAL A 29 1.15 -6.38 3.23
N GLU A 30 -0.11 -6.79 3.17
CA GLU A 30 -0.47 -8.20 3.25
C GLU A 30 -0.51 -8.82 1.86
N ALA A 31 -1.10 -8.12 0.91
CA ALA A 31 -1.22 -8.64 -0.45
C ALA A 31 -1.62 -7.52 -1.41
N PRO A 32 -1.26 -7.63 -2.69
CA PRO A 32 -1.83 -6.74 -3.70
C PRO A 32 -3.29 -7.11 -3.97
N MET A 33 -4.08 -6.14 -4.38
CA MET A 33 -5.49 -6.33 -4.71
C MET A 33 -5.71 -6.01 -6.18
N PHE A 34 -6.45 -6.87 -6.85
CA PHE A 34 -6.73 -6.73 -8.28
C PHE A 34 -8.23 -6.47 -8.44
N GLY A 35 -8.59 -5.26 -8.82
CA GLY A 35 -9.97 -4.87 -8.96
C GLY A 35 -10.46 -4.88 -10.40
N THR A 36 -9.75 -4.16 -11.25
CA THR A 36 -10.21 -3.96 -12.63
C THR A 36 -9.50 -4.87 -13.63
N SER A 37 -8.30 -5.31 -13.32
CA SER A 37 -7.51 -6.14 -14.21
C SER A 37 -6.88 -7.28 -13.43
N PRO A 38 -6.85 -8.50 -13.98
CA PRO A 38 -6.20 -9.62 -13.29
C PRO A 38 -4.68 -9.51 -13.24
N ASP A 39 -4.09 -8.68 -14.09
CA ASP A 39 -2.64 -8.60 -14.21
C ASP A 39 -2.04 -7.38 -13.50
N VAL A 40 -2.83 -6.37 -13.25
CA VAL A 40 -2.34 -5.10 -12.70
C VAL A 40 -3.03 -4.83 -11.38
N PRO A 41 -2.30 -4.83 -10.27
CA PRO A 41 -2.91 -4.49 -8.98
C PRO A 41 -3.22 -3.00 -8.93
N ASP A 42 -4.40 -2.66 -8.42
CA ASP A 42 -4.83 -1.29 -8.29
C ASP A 42 -4.94 -0.84 -6.84
N ALA A 43 -4.66 -1.73 -5.89
CA ALA A 43 -4.65 -1.38 -4.48
C ALA A 43 -3.82 -2.39 -3.70
N LEU A 44 -3.55 -2.06 -2.45
CA LEU A 44 -2.85 -2.95 -1.52
C LEU A 44 -3.74 -3.17 -0.30
N ALA A 45 -3.79 -4.42 0.17
CA ALA A 45 -4.38 -4.74 1.45
C ALA A 45 -3.29 -4.57 2.50
N VAL A 46 -3.54 -3.71 3.48
CA VAL A 46 -2.58 -3.36 4.52
C VAL A 46 -3.14 -3.74 5.87
N ARG A 47 -2.34 -4.44 6.65
CA ARG A 47 -2.73 -4.96 7.96
C ARG A 47 -1.80 -4.41 9.03
N ARG A 48 -2.36 -4.01 10.15
CA ARG A 48 -1.58 -3.50 11.27
C ARG A 48 -1.55 -4.50 12.41
N GLY A 49 -0.37 -5.11 12.62
CA GLY A 49 -0.15 -6.01 13.74
C GLY A 49 -1.12 -7.19 13.76
N PHE A 50 -1.77 -7.39 14.89
CA PHE A 50 -2.73 -8.47 15.07
C PHE A 50 -4.16 -8.07 14.78
N MET A 51 -4.39 -6.85 14.30
CA MET A 51 -5.73 -6.37 14.04
C MET A 51 -6.33 -7.14 12.87
N ARG A 52 -7.59 -7.53 13.01
CA ARG A 52 -8.29 -8.22 11.93
C ARG A 52 -8.62 -7.30 10.78
N ARG A 53 -8.85 -6.03 11.10
CA ARG A 53 -9.22 -5.08 10.08
C ARG A 53 -8.04 -4.79 9.17
N ARG A 54 -8.34 -4.74 7.91
CA ARG A 54 -7.38 -4.36 6.89
C ARG A 54 -7.78 -3.02 6.31
N ARG A 55 -6.81 -2.32 5.77
CA ARG A 55 -7.05 -1.08 5.07
C ARG A 55 -6.78 -1.30 3.59
N ILE A 56 -7.60 -0.65 2.77
CA ILE A 56 -7.39 -0.67 1.32
C ILE A 56 -6.64 0.60 0.96
N VAL A 57 -5.44 0.43 0.41
CA VAL A 57 -4.61 1.54 -0.04
C VAL A 57 -4.63 1.52 -1.56
N PRO A 58 -5.36 2.44 -2.21
CA PRO A 58 -5.37 2.48 -3.66
C PRO A 58 -4.02 2.90 -4.21
N ALA A 59 -3.70 2.43 -5.39
CA ALA A 59 -2.40 2.72 -6.01
C ALA A 59 -2.14 4.22 -6.14
N GLU A 60 -3.18 4.98 -6.44
CA GLU A 60 -3.05 6.43 -6.61
C GLU A 60 -2.76 7.16 -5.29
N ALA A 61 -2.93 6.50 -4.16
CA ALA A 61 -2.57 7.09 -2.87
C ALA A 61 -1.09 6.93 -2.54
N ILE A 62 -0.36 6.18 -3.32
CA ILE A 62 1.05 5.93 -3.09
C ILE A 62 1.86 7.09 -3.64
N ASN A 63 2.67 7.69 -2.77
CA ASN A 63 3.56 8.78 -3.14
C ASN A 63 4.94 8.26 -3.55
N ALA A 64 5.46 7.28 -2.83
CA ALA A 64 6.78 6.75 -3.10
C ALA A 64 6.92 5.33 -2.56
N ILE A 65 7.72 4.53 -3.24
CA ILE A 65 8.06 3.18 -2.80
C ILE A 65 9.59 3.12 -2.70
N ASP A 66 10.08 2.83 -1.51
CA ASP A 66 11.51 2.66 -1.30
C ASP A 66 11.81 1.18 -1.14
N GLY A 67 12.36 0.58 -2.19
CA GLY A 67 12.66 -0.83 -2.19
C GLY A 67 13.81 -1.21 -1.28
N ARG A 68 14.68 -0.27 -0.96
CA ARG A 68 15.81 -0.56 -0.08
C ARG A 68 15.39 -0.71 1.36
N SER A 69 14.56 0.21 1.84
CA SER A 69 14.10 0.17 3.21
C SER A 69 12.84 -0.66 3.38
N GLY A 70 12.15 -1.00 2.28
CA GLY A 70 10.90 -1.70 2.35
C GLY A 70 9.79 -0.84 2.93
N VAL A 71 9.71 0.42 2.48
CA VAL A 71 8.72 1.37 2.99
C VAL A 71 7.95 1.99 1.83
N ILE A 72 6.63 2.06 2.00
CA ILE A 72 5.74 2.76 1.07
C ILE A 72 5.24 4.00 1.77
N GLY A 73 5.46 5.16 1.14
CA GLY A 73 4.96 6.43 1.64
C GLY A 73 3.69 6.83 0.89
N LEU A 74 2.67 7.23 1.64
CA LEU A 74 1.40 7.63 1.06
C LEU A 74 1.27 9.13 1.02
N ARG A 75 0.39 9.62 0.13
CA ARG A 75 0.05 11.03 0.06
C ARG A 75 -1.18 11.38 0.89
N LEU A 76 -1.81 10.38 1.50
CA LEU A 76 -2.98 10.56 2.35
C LEU A 76 -2.62 10.34 3.81
N VAL A 77 -3.40 10.95 4.73
CA VAL A 77 -3.29 10.63 6.15
C VAL A 77 -4.06 9.33 6.41
N ARG A 78 -3.61 8.58 7.41
CA ARG A 78 -4.17 7.25 7.66
C ARG A 78 -5.65 7.26 7.99
N GLU A 79 -6.18 8.36 8.56
CA GLU A 79 -7.60 8.48 8.85
C GLU A 79 -8.46 8.55 7.59
N SER A 80 -7.87 8.88 6.47
CA SER A 80 -8.57 8.93 5.19
C SER A 80 -8.60 7.61 4.46
N ILE A 81 -7.94 6.59 4.99
CA ILE A 81 -7.82 5.29 4.32
C ILE A 81 -8.95 4.39 4.80
N ARG A 82 -9.66 3.78 3.84
CA ARG A 82 -10.77 2.89 4.16
C ARG A 82 -10.28 1.61 4.81
N SER A 83 -11.05 1.11 5.76
CA SER A 83 -10.77 -0.17 6.39
C SER A 83 -11.88 -1.16 6.06
N PHE A 84 -11.54 -2.46 6.12
CA PHE A 84 -12.49 -3.53 5.85
C PHE A 84 -12.06 -4.79 6.61
N GLY A 85 -12.92 -5.77 6.62
CA GLY A 85 -12.65 -7.07 7.23
C GLY A 85 -13.42 -7.31 8.50
#